data_a5a5368d076838e4194bce1c881ac666
#
_entry.id   a5a5368d076838e4194bce1c881ac666
#
_cell.length_a   1.000
_cell.length_b   1.000
_cell.length_c   1.000
_cell.angle_alpha   90.00
_cell.angle_beta   90.00
_cell.angle_gamma   90.00
#
_symmetry.space_group_name_H-M   'P 1'
#
loop_
_entity.id
_entity.type
_entity.pdbx_description
1 polymer ?
#
loop_
_entity_poly.entity_id
_entity_poly.type
_entity_poly.pdbx_seq_one_letter_code
_entity_poly.pdbx_strand_id
1 'polypeptide(L)'
;MPEKFDVTVIGGGPGGYVCAIRLSQLGLKTACIESRGSLGGTCLNIGCIPSKSLLNLSEKFHSAKNFEKIGIETGEIKLNLDKMMKNKDKAVTVLTKGVEFLFKKNKVTYFKGKGSFENENSIKIEGSEDT
;
A
#
# COMPACT_ATOMS: atom_id res chain seq x y z
N MET A 1 15.66 -1.07 25.47
CA MET A 1 16.46 0.16 25.21
C MET A 1 15.97 0.81 23.92
N PRO A 2 15.88 2.13 23.81
CA PRO A 2 15.47 2.76 22.59
C PRO A 2 16.42 2.39 21.43
N GLU A 3 15.87 2.01 20.30
CA GLU A 3 16.65 1.69 19.11
C GLU A 3 17.05 2.99 18.39
N LYS A 4 18.31 3.06 17.92
CA LYS A 4 18.84 4.26 17.24
C LYS A 4 18.83 4.09 15.72
N PHE A 5 18.37 5.13 15.04
CA PHE A 5 18.34 5.26 13.58
C PHE A 5 18.99 6.57 13.16
N ASP A 6 19.52 6.62 11.94
CA ASP A 6 20.00 7.87 11.33
C ASP A 6 18.80 8.72 10.90
N VAL A 7 17.75 8.06 10.38
CA VAL A 7 16.51 8.72 9.95
C VAL A 7 15.29 7.86 10.28
N THR A 8 14.25 8.49 10.79
CA THR A 8 12.94 7.88 11.00
C THR A 8 11.88 8.62 10.19
N VAL A 9 11.15 7.89 9.37
CA VAL A 9 10.06 8.42 8.54
C VAL A 9 8.72 8.10 9.21
N ILE A 10 7.93 9.12 9.51
CA ILE A 10 6.58 8.96 10.06
C ILE A 10 5.57 8.97 8.90
N GLY A 11 4.91 7.86 8.69
CA GLY A 11 3.96 7.62 7.61
C GLY A 11 4.52 6.78 6.46
N GLY A 12 3.88 5.64 6.20
CA GLY A 12 4.25 4.68 5.16
C GLY A 12 3.47 4.83 3.86
N GLY A 13 2.94 6.02 3.57
CA GLY A 13 2.31 6.36 2.28
C GLY A 13 3.34 6.54 1.14
N PRO A 14 2.89 6.90 -0.09
CA PRO A 14 3.79 7.01 -1.26
C PRO A 14 5.01 7.90 -1.03
N GLY A 15 4.87 9.03 -0.37
CA GLY A 15 6.01 9.88 0.00
C GLY A 15 6.93 9.21 1.01
N GLY A 16 6.36 8.56 2.03
CA GLY A 16 7.12 7.96 3.14
C GLY A 16 7.87 6.70 2.73
N TYR A 17 7.21 5.72 2.09
CA TYR A 17 7.91 4.48 1.71
C TYR A 17 8.99 4.71 0.65
N VAL A 18 8.75 5.60 -0.31
CA VAL A 18 9.76 5.95 -1.32
C VAL A 18 10.97 6.63 -0.66
N CYS A 19 10.72 7.58 0.25
CA CYS A 19 11.76 8.25 1.04
C CYS A 19 12.57 7.24 1.86
N ALA A 20 11.91 6.38 2.64
CA ALA A 20 12.57 5.41 3.50
C ALA A 20 13.45 4.42 2.71
N ILE A 21 12.95 3.90 1.59
CA ILE A 21 13.73 3.01 0.71
C ILE A 21 14.96 3.75 0.17
N ARG A 22 14.79 4.99 -0.30
CA ARG A 22 15.89 5.75 -0.87
C ARG A 22 16.96 6.09 0.16
N LEU A 23 16.58 6.51 1.36
CA LEU A 23 17.51 6.78 2.46
C LEU A 23 18.34 5.54 2.80
N SER A 24 17.68 4.38 2.89
CA SER A 24 18.38 3.12 3.15
C SER A 24 19.34 2.71 2.01
N GLN A 25 18.97 2.94 0.75
CA GLN A 25 19.86 2.74 -0.40
C GLN A 25 21.09 3.66 -0.37
N LEU A 26 20.99 4.81 0.27
CA LEU A 26 22.11 5.74 0.49
C LEU A 26 22.98 5.37 1.69
N GLY A 27 22.70 4.24 2.35
CA GLY A 27 23.49 3.71 3.46
C GLY A 27 23.07 4.16 4.84
N LEU A 28 21.97 4.90 4.97
CA LEU A 28 21.46 5.36 6.28
C LEU A 28 20.64 4.24 6.96
N LYS A 29 20.84 4.07 8.26
CA LYS A 29 19.99 3.18 9.08
C LYS A 29 18.62 3.83 9.23
N THR A 30 17.63 3.31 8.51
CA THR A 30 16.32 3.95 8.34
C THR A 30 15.21 3.15 8.99
N ALA A 31 14.31 3.85 9.70
CA ALA A 31 13.04 3.33 10.18
C ALA A 31 11.86 4.01 9.47
N CYS A 32 10.72 3.31 9.39
CA CYS A 32 9.45 3.87 8.96
C CYS A 32 8.35 3.43 9.93
N ILE A 33 7.53 4.38 10.37
CA ILE A 33 6.41 4.14 11.30
C ILE A 33 5.11 4.37 10.55
N GLU A 34 4.17 3.39 10.59
CA GLU A 34 2.87 3.49 9.93
C GLU A 34 1.74 3.04 10.86
N SER A 35 0.76 3.91 11.05
CA SER A 35 -0.36 3.71 11.98
C SER A 35 -1.48 2.84 11.42
N ARG A 36 -1.63 2.74 10.11
CA ARG A 36 -2.69 1.95 9.44
C ARG A 36 -2.48 0.43 9.57
N GLY A 37 -1.30 -0.02 9.94
CA GLY A 37 -0.94 -1.44 9.99
C GLY A 37 -0.55 -2.07 8.65
N SER A 38 -0.67 -1.34 7.53
CA SER A 38 -0.15 -1.73 6.21
C SER A 38 0.49 -0.55 5.51
N LEU A 39 1.58 -0.80 4.80
CA LEU A 39 2.27 0.21 3.99
C LEU A 39 1.47 0.58 2.73
N GLY A 40 1.80 1.73 2.12
CA GLY A 40 1.18 2.21 0.90
C GLY A 40 0.22 3.39 1.08
N GLY A 41 -0.12 3.74 2.33
CA GLY A 41 -0.98 4.88 2.67
C GLY A 41 -2.36 4.81 2.04
N THR A 42 -3.00 5.95 1.89
CA THR A 42 -4.33 6.08 1.26
C THR A 42 -4.32 5.57 -0.17
N CYS A 43 -3.30 5.90 -0.96
CA CYS A 43 -3.23 5.53 -2.38
C CYS A 43 -3.37 4.01 -2.60
N LEU A 44 -2.54 3.19 -1.94
CA LEU A 44 -2.55 1.75 -2.16
C LEU A 44 -3.72 1.06 -1.47
N ASN A 45 -4.12 1.51 -0.29
CA ASN A 45 -5.10 0.80 0.54
C ASN A 45 -6.56 1.15 0.19
N ILE A 46 -6.89 2.42 0.01
CA ILE A 46 -8.28 2.89 -0.15
C ILE A 46 -8.47 3.95 -1.24
N GLY A 47 -7.44 4.31 -1.98
CA GLY A 47 -7.44 5.37 -3.00
C GLY A 47 -7.13 4.88 -4.41
N CYS A 48 -5.96 5.24 -4.91
CA CYS A 48 -5.56 5.06 -6.32
C CYS A 48 -5.72 3.62 -6.81
N ILE A 49 -5.26 2.65 -6.04
CA ILE A 49 -5.22 1.26 -6.49
C ILE A 49 -6.62 0.62 -6.50
N PRO A 50 -7.40 0.64 -5.40
CA PRO A 50 -8.74 0.06 -5.46
C PRO A 50 -9.65 0.78 -6.44
N SER A 51 -9.59 2.11 -6.56
CA SER A 51 -10.42 2.86 -7.51
C SER A 51 -10.09 2.53 -8.96
N LYS A 52 -8.81 2.47 -9.33
CA LYS A 52 -8.39 2.12 -10.71
C LYS A 52 -8.69 0.66 -11.04
N SER A 53 -8.56 -0.24 -10.06
CA SER A 53 -8.97 -1.63 -10.23
C SER A 53 -10.45 -1.76 -10.57
N LEU A 54 -11.32 -1.09 -9.81
CA LEU A 54 -12.77 -1.11 -10.05
C LEU A 54 -13.15 -0.42 -11.35
N LEU A 55 -12.56 0.73 -11.69
CA LEU A 55 -12.80 1.42 -12.94
C LEU A 55 -12.43 0.55 -14.15
N ASN A 56 -11.26 -0.09 -14.12
CA ASN A 56 -10.83 -1.00 -15.18
C ASN A 56 -11.78 -2.20 -15.35
N LEU A 57 -12.24 -2.78 -14.23
CA LEU A 57 -13.18 -3.92 -14.27
C LEU A 57 -14.57 -3.50 -14.76
N SER A 58 -15.06 -2.32 -14.35
CA SER A 58 -16.33 -1.78 -14.82
C SER A 58 -16.30 -1.47 -16.32
N GLU A 59 -15.19 -0.91 -16.82
CA GLU A 59 -14.98 -0.66 -18.25
C GLU A 59 -15.00 -1.96 -19.07
N LYS A 60 -14.33 -3.00 -18.58
CA LYS A 60 -14.38 -4.32 -19.23
C LYS A 60 -15.78 -4.90 -19.30
N PHE A 61 -16.56 -4.75 -18.22
CA PHE A 61 -17.95 -5.20 -18.19
C PHE A 61 -18.83 -4.39 -19.16
N HIS A 62 -18.65 -3.08 -19.19
CA HIS A 62 -19.33 -2.21 -20.14
C HIS A 62 -19.00 -2.57 -21.59
N SER A 63 -17.73 -2.75 -21.90
CA SER A 63 -17.26 -3.15 -23.22
C SER A 63 -17.82 -4.51 -23.64
N ALA A 64 -17.82 -5.50 -22.73
CA ALA A 64 -18.35 -6.83 -23.01
C ALA A 64 -19.85 -6.80 -23.40
N LYS A 65 -20.66 -5.97 -22.75
CA LYS A 65 -22.08 -5.78 -23.09
C LYS A 65 -22.31 -5.17 -24.47
N ASN A 66 -21.30 -4.53 -25.03
CA ASN A 66 -21.39 -3.87 -26.34
C ASN A 66 -20.70 -4.64 -27.46
N PHE A 67 -20.12 -5.81 -27.18
CA PHE A 67 -19.38 -6.61 -28.16
C PHE A 67 -20.20 -7.03 -29.37
N GLU A 68 -21.49 -7.36 -29.20
CA GLU A 68 -22.37 -7.72 -30.30
C GLU A 68 -22.52 -6.59 -31.34
N LYS A 69 -22.44 -5.32 -30.91
CA LYS A 69 -22.51 -4.15 -31.82
C LYS A 69 -21.33 -4.08 -32.79
N ILE A 70 -20.22 -4.76 -32.49
CA ILE A 70 -19.02 -4.79 -33.33
C ILE A 70 -18.76 -6.19 -33.92
N GLY A 71 -19.76 -7.07 -33.90
CA GLY A 71 -19.70 -8.38 -34.51
C GLY A 71 -19.06 -9.47 -33.66
N ILE A 72 -18.90 -9.27 -32.35
CA ILE A 72 -18.39 -10.28 -31.43
C ILE A 72 -19.56 -10.85 -30.62
N GLU A 73 -19.92 -12.10 -30.89
CA GLU A 73 -20.99 -12.81 -30.17
C GLU A 73 -20.46 -13.37 -28.86
N THR A 74 -21.09 -13.00 -27.73
CA THR A 74 -20.65 -13.38 -26.38
C THR A 74 -21.69 -14.15 -25.58
N GLY A 75 -22.95 -14.12 -26.00
CA GLY A 75 -24.07 -14.59 -25.18
C GLY A 75 -24.33 -13.69 -23.96
N GLU A 76 -25.02 -14.22 -22.96
CA GLU A 76 -25.41 -13.41 -21.79
C GLU A 76 -24.20 -13.07 -20.89
N ILE A 77 -23.92 -11.78 -20.73
CA ILE A 77 -22.86 -11.27 -19.84
C ILE A 77 -23.45 -10.93 -18.48
N LYS A 78 -22.98 -11.63 -17.43
CA LYS A 78 -23.39 -11.42 -16.03
C LYS A 78 -22.24 -10.89 -15.19
N LEU A 79 -22.56 -9.94 -14.29
CA LEU A 79 -21.61 -9.44 -13.29
C LEU A 79 -21.71 -10.28 -12.02
N ASN A 80 -20.55 -10.73 -11.53
CA ASN A 80 -20.42 -11.25 -10.17
C ASN A 80 -19.65 -10.21 -9.33
N LEU A 81 -20.39 -9.42 -8.57
CA LEU A 81 -19.82 -8.31 -7.80
C LEU A 81 -18.84 -8.80 -6.71
N ASP A 82 -19.14 -9.92 -6.05
CA ASP A 82 -18.26 -10.46 -5.01
C ASP A 82 -16.89 -10.85 -5.56
N LYS A 83 -16.86 -11.48 -6.74
CA LYS A 83 -15.60 -11.81 -7.42
C LYS A 83 -14.85 -10.55 -7.86
N MET A 84 -15.56 -9.55 -8.34
CA MET A 84 -14.99 -8.27 -8.74
C MET A 84 -14.34 -7.55 -7.55
N MET A 85 -15.02 -7.52 -6.40
CA MET A 85 -14.48 -6.94 -5.16
C MET A 85 -13.26 -7.71 -4.66
N LYS A 86 -13.28 -9.05 -4.65
CA LYS A 86 -12.12 -9.88 -4.30
C LYS A 86 -10.92 -9.64 -5.22
N ASN A 87 -11.15 -9.39 -6.49
CA ASN A 87 -10.07 -9.06 -7.43
C ASN A 87 -9.44 -7.70 -7.11
N LYS A 88 -10.25 -6.71 -6.76
CA LYS A 88 -9.77 -5.41 -6.25
C LYS A 88 -8.95 -5.59 -4.97
N ASP A 89 -9.42 -6.36 -4.00
CA ASP A 89 -8.71 -6.62 -2.73
C ASP A 89 -7.37 -7.34 -2.96
N LYS A 90 -7.34 -8.27 -3.92
CA LYS A 90 -6.10 -8.93 -4.34
C LYS A 90 -5.08 -7.93 -4.89
N ALA A 91 -5.49 -6.98 -5.71
CA ALA A 91 -4.61 -5.95 -6.25
C ALA A 91 -3.99 -5.09 -5.13
N VAL A 92 -4.81 -4.67 -4.15
CA VAL A 92 -4.34 -3.93 -2.96
C VAL A 92 -3.33 -4.77 -2.17
N THR A 93 -3.65 -6.03 -1.89
CA THR A 93 -2.78 -6.94 -1.10
C THR A 93 -1.43 -7.16 -1.78
N VAL A 94 -1.43 -7.40 -3.09
CA VAL A 94 -0.18 -7.61 -3.85
C VAL A 94 0.73 -6.40 -3.76
N LEU A 95 0.19 -5.20 -3.91
CA LEU A 95 0.99 -3.97 -3.92
C LEU A 95 1.46 -3.58 -2.51
N THR A 96 0.62 -3.68 -1.49
CA THR A 96 1.03 -3.39 -0.10
C THR A 96 2.12 -4.36 0.39
N LYS A 97 1.97 -5.66 0.10
CA LYS A 97 3.02 -6.66 0.38
C LYS A 97 4.29 -6.43 -0.45
N GLY A 98 4.14 -5.92 -1.67
CA GLY A 98 5.28 -5.53 -2.50
C GLY A 98 6.12 -4.43 -1.84
N VAL A 99 5.49 -3.44 -1.21
CA VAL A 99 6.20 -2.39 -0.46
C VAL A 99 6.88 -2.97 0.78
N GLU A 100 6.22 -3.87 1.53
CA GLU A 100 6.84 -4.57 2.66
C GLU A 100 8.07 -5.38 2.23
N PHE A 101 7.99 -6.06 1.09
CA PHE A 101 9.12 -6.78 0.51
C PHE A 101 10.29 -5.82 0.18
N LEU A 102 9.99 -4.66 -0.41
CA LEU A 102 11.00 -3.64 -0.70
C LEU A 102 11.65 -3.09 0.58
N PHE A 103 10.91 -2.93 1.66
CA PHE A 103 11.46 -2.57 2.96
C PHE A 103 12.46 -3.61 3.46
N LYS A 104 12.07 -4.88 3.45
CA LYS A 104 12.97 -5.99 3.84
C LYS A 104 14.22 -6.04 2.97
N LYS A 105 14.06 -5.93 1.64
CA LYS A 105 15.17 -5.95 0.68
C LYS A 105 16.17 -4.81 0.93
N ASN A 106 15.68 -3.63 1.27
CA ASN A 106 16.49 -2.43 1.51
C ASN A 106 16.83 -2.24 3.00
N LYS A 107 16.51 -3.21 3.89
CA LYS A 107 16.80 -3.15 5.34
C LYS A 107 16.18 -1.93 6.04
N VAL A 108 15.02 -1.48 5.60
CA VAL A 108 14.21 -0.48 6.31
C VAL A 108 13.50 -1.17 7.46
N THR A 109 13.67 -0.69 8.69
CA THR A 109 12.95 -1.19 9.86
C THR A 109 11.52 -0.63 9.83
N TYR A 110 10.53 -1.51 9.92
CA TYR A 110 9.12 -1.13 9.88
C TYR A 110 8.47 -1.29 11.25
N PHE A 111 7.97 -0.20 11.79
CA PHE A 111 7.18 -0.17 13.03
C PHE A 111 5.71 0.09 12.73
N LYS A 112 4.85 -0.76 13.27
CA LYS A 112 3.39 -0.59 13.24
C LYS A 112 2.97 0.21 14.46
N GLY A 113 2.35 1.36 14.27
CA GLY A 113 1.89 2.21 15.34
C GLY A 113 1.83 3.67 14.95
N LYS A 114 1.38 4.52 15.85
CA LYS A 114 1.30 5.95 15.66
C LYS A 114 2.57 6.61 16.20
N GLY A 115 3.40 7.13 15.30
CA GLY A 115 4.59 7.89 15.65
C GLY A 115 4.27 9.34 16.05
N SER A 116 4.88 9.82 17.10
CA SER A 116 4.82 11.22 17.54
C SER A 116 6.18 11.67 18.07
N PHE A 117 6.52 12.94 17.89
CA PHE A 117 7.73 13.50 18.48
C PHE A 117 7.59 13.58 20.01
N GLU A 118 8.54 13.02 20.72
CA GLU A 118 8.69 13.19 22.16
C GLU A 118 9.62 14.37 22.47
N ASN A 119 10.68 14.50 21.69
CA ASN A 119 11.62 15.62 21.69
C ASN A 119 12.34 15.71 20.34
N GLU A 120 13.36 16.56 20.21
CA GLU A 120 14.10 16.79 18.96
C GLU A 120 14.74 15.52 18.37
N ASN A 121 15.08 14.54 19.22
CA ASN A 121 15.83 13.35 18.83
C ASN A 121 15.11 12.04 19.16
N SER A 122 13.86 12.11 19.64
CA SER A 122 13.10 10.93 20.07
C SER A 122 11.69 10.92 19.49
N ILE A 123 11.30 9.74 19.02
CA ILE A 123 9.95 9.47 18.52
C ILE A 123 9.34 8.36 19.38
N LYS A 124 8.17 8.66 19.94
CA LYS A 124 7.34 7.69 20.65
C LYS A 124 6.41 7.00 19.66
N ILE A 125 6.27 5.68 19.80
CA ILE A 125 5.33 4.87 19.00
C ILE A 125 4.23 4.35 19.92
N GLU A 126 2.99 4.72 19.63
CA GLU A 126 1.82 4.23 20.35
C GLU A 126 1.15 3.10 19.56
N GLY A 127 0.76 2.01 20.25
CA GLY A 127 0.06 0.87 19.64
C GLY A 127 0.98 -0.16 18.97
N SER A 128 2.30 -0.10 19.17
CA SER A 128 3.18 -1.19 18.78
C SER A 128 3.08 -2.33 19.81
N GLU A 129 2.95 -3.57 19.34
CA GLU A 129 3.00 -4.76 20.20
C GLU A 129 4.43 -5.06 20.70
N ASP A 130 5.43 -4.33 20.20
CA ASP A 130 6.84 -4.42 20.60
C ASP A 130 7.23 -3.19 21.42
N THR A 131 7.23 -3.33 22.73
CA THR A 131 7.93 -2.48 23.71
C THR A 131 9.31 -3.01 24.02
#